data_7500bda5f6692ad8f6e2e41507dcc5ad
#
_entry.id   7500bda5f6692ad8f6e2e41507dcc5ad
#
_cell.length_a   1.000
_cell.length_b   1.000
_cell.length_c   1.000
_cell.angle_alpha   90.00
_cell.angle_beta   90.00
_cell.angle_gamma   90.00
#
_symmetry.space_group_name_H-M   'P 1'
#
loop_
_entity.id
_entity.type
_entity.pdbx_description
1 polymer ?
#
loop_
_entity_poly.entity_id
_entity_poly.type
_entity_poly.pdbx_seq_one_letter_code
_entity_poly.pdbx_strand_id
1 'polypeptide(L)'
;MAHRIRADARRNRDRLLEVATAAFANAAGRPVSLESIARDAGVGIGTLYRHFPNREALVEAIYRAELAEVAAAAEQLLKRHPPKAALRRWMDRYASFVAAKRGMAESLHAMFDSGAMEPSRTRDSIVGAVDMLLRAGAADGTLRCDVRADDVVSSLIGIFLASGSPDQTGRMLDLLVAGVAA
;
A
#
# COMPACT_ATOMS: atom_id res chain seq x y z
N MET A 1 8.72 -33.92 8.39
CA MET A 1 9.17 -32.97 9.44
C MET A 1 9.52 -31.60 8.86
N ALA A 2 10.32 -31.49 7.81
CA ALA A 2 10.72 -30.20 7.20
C ALA A 2 9.55 -29.35 6.64
N HIS A 3 8.47 -29.96 6.15
CA HIS A 3 7.31 -29.23 5.62
C HIS A 3 6.51 -28.51 6.73
N ARG A 4 6.36 -29.14 7.88
CA ARG A 4 5.66 -28.56 9.05
C ARG A 4 6.44 -27.37 9.63
N ILE A 5 7.78 -27.47 9.71
CA ILE A 5 8.64 -26.37 10.20
C ILE A 5 8.57 -25.16 9.27
N ARG A 6 8.54 -25.35 7.96
CA ARG A 6 8.37 -24.25 6.98
C ARG A 6 7.00 -23.60 7.06
N ALA A 7 5.95 -24.38 7.27
CA ALA A 7 4.58 -23.86 7.44
C ALA A 7 4.44 -23.05 8.73
N ASP A 8 5.06 -23.51 9.84
CA ASP A 8 5.08 -22.79 11.11
C ASP A 8 5.88 -21.47 10.99
N ALA A 9 7.03 -21.49 10.33
CA ALA A 9 7.84 -20.29 10.09
C ALA A 9 7.07 -19.25 9.24
N ARG A 10 6.35 -19.70 8.20
CA ARG A 10 5.52 -18.82 7.39
C ARG A 10 4.38 -18.19 8.21
N ARG A 11 3.65 -18.98 8.98
CA ARG A 11 2.59 -18.47 9.85
C ARG A 11 3.10 -17.43 10.86
N ASN A 12 4.27 -17.69 11.47
CA ASN A 12 4.88 -16.74 12.40
C ASN A 12 5.27 -15.44 11.71
N ARG A 13 5.80 -15.51 10.50
CA ARG A 13 6.15 -14.34 9.69
C ARG A 13 4.90 -13.52 9.34
N ASP A 14 3.84 -14.18 8.88
CA ASP A 14 2.60 -13.51 8.49
C ASP A 14 1.95 -12.84 9.71
N ARG A 15 1.92 -13.50 10.87
CA ARG A 15 1.42 -12.94 12.12
C ARG A 15 2.25 -11.76 12.63
N LEU A 16 3.58 -11.83 12.52
CA LEU A 16 4.45 -10.70 12.84
C LEU A 16 4.16 -9.49 11.96
N LEU A 17 3.94 -9.69 10.65
CA LEU A 17 3.57 -8.60 9.73
C LEU A 17 2.22 -7.99 10.10
N GLU A 18 1.20 -8.80 10.37
CA GLU A 18 -0.13 -8.33 10.76
C GLU A 18 -0.08 -7.46 12.02
N VAL A 19 0.56 -7.97 13.09
CA VAL A 19 0.70 -7.24 14.36
C VAL A 19 1.51 -5.96 14.18
N ALA A 20 2.62 -6.03 13.43
CA ALA A 20 3.47 -4.88 13.16
C ALA A 20 2.73 -3.80 12.35
N THR A 21 1.98 -4.19 11.32
CA THR A 21 1.14 -3.27 10.54
C THR A 21 0.17 -2.50 11.44
N ALA A 22 -0.56 -3.21 12.31
CA ALA A 22 -1.48 -2.59 13.26
C ALA A 22 -0.75 -1.68 14.25
N ALA A 23 0.41 -2.08 14.78
CA ALA A 23 1.20 -1.29 15.72
C ALA A 23 1.68 0.01 15.09
N PHE A 24 2.21 -0.02 13.86
CA PHE A 24 2.66 1.19 13.14
C PHE A 24 1.49 2.11 12.75
N ALA A 25 0.34 1.55 12.35
CA ALA A 25 -0.85 2.34 12.02
C ALA A 25 -1.38 3.12 13.24
N ASN A 26 -1.32 2.51 14.43
CA ASN A 26 -1.82 3.09 15.68
C ASN A 26 -0.78 3.95 16.43
N ALA A 27 0.45 4.00 15.96
CA ALA A 27 1.55 4.67 16.68
C ALA A 27 1.40 6.19 16.73
N ALA A 28 0.67 6.83 15.80
CA ALA A 28 0.49 8.26 15.71
C ALA A 28 1.81 9.05 15.87
N GLY A 29 2.89 8.57 15.25
CA GLY A 29 4.23 9.16 15.33
C GLY A 29 5.07 8.74 16.56
N ARG A 30 4.55 7.91 17.46
CA ARG A 30 5.32 7.38 18.59
C ARG A 30 6.21 6.20 18.15
N PRO A 31 7.37 6.01 18.79
CA PRO A 31 8.22 4.85 18.51
C PRO A 31 7.49 3.54 18.77
N VAL A 32 7.55 2.62 17.82
CA VAL A 32 7.01 1.25 17.94
C VAL A 32 8.16 0.32 18.35
N SER A 33 8.00 -0.41 19.46
CA SER A 33 9.01 -1.37 19.96
C SER A 33 8.89 -2.71 19.24
N LEU A 34 10.02 -3.27 18.77
CA LEU A 34 10.06 -4.61 18.19
C LEU A 34 9.76 -5.69 19.22
N GLU A 35 10.12 -5.47 20.49
CA GLU A 35 9.81 -6.36 21.60
C GLU A 35 8.30 -6.44 21.84
N SER A 36 7.57 -5.29 21.75
CA SER A 36 6.12 -5.29 21.87
C SER A 36 5.46 -6.04 20.72
N ILE A 37 5.95 -5.84 19.47
CA ILE A 37 5.45 -6.57 18.29
C ILE A 37 5.65 -8.08 18.47
N ALA A 38 6.83 -8.53 18.89
CA ALA A 38 7.09 -9.95 19.10
C ALA A 38 6.18 -10.56 20.16
N ARG A 39 6.01 -9.88 21.31
CA ARG A 39 5.12 -10.27 22.38
C ARG A 39 3.66 -10.36 21.92
N ASP A 40 3.17 -9.34 21.24
CA ASP A 40 1.78 -9.25 20.80
C ASP A 40 1.47 -10.27 19.67
N ALA A 41 2.50 -10.61 18.86
CA ALA A 41 2.45 -11.73 17.90
C ALA A 41 2.57 -13.12 18.55
N GLY A 42 2.87 -13.21 19.84
CA GLY A 42 3.02 -14.49 20.56
C GLY A 42 4.30 -15.25 20.17
N VAL A 43 5.36 -14.55 19.76
CA VAL A 43 6.64 -15.15 19.40
C VAL A 43 7.82 -14.53 20.21
N GLY A 44 8.88 -15.29 20.36
CA GLY A 44 10.09 -14.75 20.97
C GLY A 44 10.79 -13.72 20.10
N ILE A 45 11.45 -12.71 20.72
CA ILE A 45 12.19 -11.67 20.00
C ILE A 45 13.26 -12.25 19.06
N GLY A 46 13.91 -13.35 19.43
CA GLY A 46 14.85 -14.05 18.56
C GLY A 46 14.21 -14.66 17.31
N THR A 47 12.90 -14.98 17.35
CA THR A 47 12.15 -15.41 16.18
C THR A 47 11.87 -14.23 15.26
N LEU A 48 11.53 -13.06 15.80
CA LEU A 48 11.36 -11.83 15.02
C LEU A 48 12.65 -11.50 14.27
N TYR A 49 13.80 -11.47 14.94
CA TYR A 49 15.09 -11.15 14.30
C TYR A 49 15.54 -12.17 13.25
N ARG A 50 15.12 -13.44 13.35
CA ARG A 50 15.36 -14.43 12.28
C ARG A 50 14.57 -14.13 11.01
N HIS A 51 13.38 -13.53 11.12
CA HIS A 51 12.55 -13.15 9.98
C HIS A 51 12.88 -11.76 9.46
N PHE A 52 13.19 -10.83 10.36
CA PHE A 52 13.46 -9.42 10.09
C PHE A 52 14.68 -8.99 10.88
N PRO A 53 15.88 -9.02 10.27
CA PRO A 53 17.17 -8.80 10.95
C PRO A 53 17.28 -7.44 11.66
N ASN A 54 16.52 -6.46 11.20
CA ASN A 54 16.46 -5.11 11.75
C ASN A 54 15.05 -4.51 11.56
N ARG A 55 14.86 -3.30 12.08
CA ARG A 55 13.60 -2.56 11.97
C ARG A 55 13.25 -2.24 10.52
N GLU A 56 14.23 -1.87 9.74
CA GLU A 56 14.09 -1.51 8.33
C GLU A 56 13.56 -2.69 7.51
N ALA A 57 14.08 -3.89 7.71
CA ALA A 57 13.60 -5.11 7.05
C ALA A 57 12.13 -5.42 7.39
N LEU A 58 11.68 -5.14 8.61
CA LEU A 58 10.28 -5.29 9.01
C LEU A 58 9.42 -4.23 8.33
N VAL A 59 9.83 -2.96 8.36
CA VAL A 59 9.11 -1.85 7.71
C VAL A 59 9.00 -2.06 6.20
N GLU A 60 10.08 -2.51 5.55
CA GLU A 60 10.07 -2.87 4.14
C GLU A 60 9.05 -3.98 3.83
N ALA A 61 9.05 -5.03 4.65
CA ALA A 61 8.13 -6.15 4.45
C ALA A 61 6.65 -5.72 4.64
N ILE A 62 6.34 -4.87 5.60
CA ILE A 62 5.02 -4.27 5.81
C ILE A 62 4.64 -3.44 4.57
N TYR A 63 5.52 -2.54 4.15
CA TYR A 63 5.28 -1.68 3.01
C TYR A 63 4.97 -2.48 1.74
N ARG A 64 5.78 -3.50 1.43
CA ARG A 64 5.58 -4.37 0.26
C ARG A 64 4.28 -5.18 0.33
N ALA A 65 3.94 -5.72 1.50
CA ALA A 65 2.71 -6.48 1.69
C ALA A 65 1.47 -5.60 1.45
N GLU A 66 1.41 -4.44 2.08
CA GLU A 66 0.27 -3.53 1.93
C GLU A 66 0.18 -2.94 0.50
N LEU A 67 1.32 -2.64 -0.13
CA LEU A 67 1.33 -2.19 -1.52
C LEU A 67 0.77 -3.26 -2.47
N ALA A 68 1.15 -4.53 -2.26
CA ALA A 68 0.61 -5.65 -3.03
C ALA A 68 -0.91 -5.79 -2.85
N GLU A 69 -1.41 -5.57 -1.63
CA GLU A 69 -2.86 -5.57 -1.36
C GLU A 69 -3.58 -4.41 -2.05
N VAL A 70 -2.99 -3.21 -2.07
CA VAL A 70 -3.54 -2.06 -2.79
C VAL A 70 -3.60 -2.36 -4.29
N ALA A 71 -2.53 -2.90 -4.87
CA ALA A 71 -2.51 -3.25 -6.29
C ALA A 71 -3.56 -4.33 -6.62
N ALA A 72 -3.63 -5.41 -5.82
CA ALA A 72 -4.59 -6.50 -6.01
C ALA A 72 -6.06 -6.06 -5.83
N ALA A 73 -6.31 -4.99 -5.08
CA ALA A 73 -7.66 -4.47 -4.88
C ALA A 73 -8.33 -4.01 -6.18
N ALA A 74 -7.58 -3.62 -7.22
CA ALA A 74 -8.14 -3.20 -8.51
C ALA A 74 -8.99 -4.31 -9.14
N GLU A 75 -8.48 -5.53 -9.23
CA GLU A 75 -9.22 -6.68 -9.76
C GLU A 75 -10.47 -7.01 -8.91
N GLN A 76 -10.33 -6.96 -7.58
CA GLN A 76 -11.44 -7.26 -6.66
C GLN A 76 -12.56 -6.22 -6.76
N LEU A 77 -12.21 -4.95 -6.94
CA LEU A 77 -13.17 -3.86 -7.10
C LEU A 77 -13.91 -3.95 -8.44
N LEU A 78 -13.23 -4.32 -9.53
CA LEU A 78 -13.85 -4.53 -10.84
C LEU A 78 -14.86 -5.69 -10.84
N LYS A 79 -14.67 -6.71 -10.00
CA LYS A 79 -15.65 -7.80 -9.84
C LYS A 79 -16.96 -7.36 -9.15
N ARG A 80 -16.95 -6.22 -8.44
CA ARG A 80 -18.05 -5.78 -7.57
C ARG A 80 -18.68 -4.44 -7.96
N HIS A 81 -17.98 -3.66 -8.75
CA HIS A 81 -18.39 -2.27 -9.09
C HIS A 81 -18.14 -1.96 -10.57
N PRO A 82 -18.94 -1.08 -11.18
CA PRO A 82 -18.63 -0.51 -12.50
C PRO A 82 -17.24 0.17 -12.47
N PRO A 83 -16.49 0.15 -13.58
CA PRO A 83 -15.08 0.57 -13.64
C PRO A 83 -14.81 1.97 -13.08
N LYS A 84 -15.64 2.97 -13.39
CA LYS A 84 -15.51 4.33 -12.83
C LYS A 84 -15.61 4.34 -11.29
N ALA A 85 -16.58 3.61 -10.74
CA ALA A 85 -16.73 3.48 -9.29
C ALA A 85 -15.62 2.65 -8.65
N ALA A 86 -15.13 1.61 -9.35
CA ALA A 86 -13.99 0.81 -8.93
C ALA A 86 -12.72 1.67 -8.84
N LEU A 87 -12.45 2.50 -9.87
CA LEU A 87 -11.32 3.44 -9.88
C LEU A 87 -11.38 4.40 -8.68
N ARG A 88 -12.53 5.02 -8.43
CA ARG A 88 -12.70 5.95 -7.30
C ARG A 88 -12.43 5.27 -5.94
N ARG A 89 -13.01 4.09 -5.73
CA ARG A 89 -12.80 3.30 -4.50
C ARG A 89 -11.36 2.82 -4.34
N TRP A 90 -10.70 2.48 -5.45
CA TRP A 90 -9.30 2.13 -5.45
C TRP A 90 -8.42 3.32 -5.04
N MET A 91 -8.73 4.52 -5.54
CA MET A 91 -8.04 5.76 -5.14
C MET A 91 -8.19 6.05 -3.64
N ASP A 92 -9.36 5.81 -3.04
CA ASP A 92 -9.56 5.94 -1.58
C ASP A 92 -8.69 4.97 -0.80
N ARG A 93 -8.59 3.71 -1.27
CA ARG A 93 -7.71 2.72 -0.64
C ARG A 93 -6.24 3.11 -0.74
N TYR A 94 -5.82 3.64 -1.88
CA TYR A 94 -4.46 4.13 -2.06
C TYR A 94 -4.17 5.37 -1.19
N ALA A 95 -5.12 6.28 -1.07
CA ALA A 95 -5.02 7.42 -0.14
C ALA A 95 -4.84 6.97 1.31
N SER A 96 -5.62 5.98 1.75
CA SER A 96 -5.50 5.40 3.10
C SER A 96 -4.14 4.75 3.32
N PHE A 97 -3.63 4.02 2.33
CA PHE A 97 -2.27 3.46 2.36
C PHE A 97 -1.21 4.55 2.52
N VAL A 98 -1.26 5.62 1.72
CA VAL A 98 -0.30 6.73 1.80
C VAL A 98 -0.38 7.44 3.15
N ALA A 99 -1.59 7.68 3.67
CA ALA A 99 -1.79 8.31 4.98
C ALA A 99 -1.19 7.48 6.12
N ALA A 100 -1.36 6.15 6.10
CA ALA A 100 -0.78 5.25 7.09
C ALA A 100 0.76 5.26 7.08
N LYS A 101 1.39 5.60 5.95
CA LYS A 101 2.86 5.64 5.82
C LYS A 101 3.52 6.87 6.44
N ARG A 102 2.75 7.91 6.81
CA ARG A 102 3.31 9.09 7.50
C ARG A 102 4.03 8.70 8.79
N GLY A 103 3.54 7.69 9.53
CA GLY A 103 4.20 7.16 10.74
C GLY A 103 5.48 6.35 10.50
N MET A 104 5.81 6.03 9.25
CA MET A 104 7.00 5.27 8.83
C MET A 104 7.95 6.10 7.95
N ALA A 105 7.67 7.40 7.78
CA ALA A 105 8.34 8.24 6.78
C ALA A 105 9.86 8.22 6.89
N GLU A 106 10.42 8.34 8.09
CA GLU A 106 11.87 8.33 8.31
C GLU A 106 12.51 7.00 7.88
N SER A 107 11.93 5.87 8.26
CA SER A 107 12.43 4.55 7.88
C SER A 107 12.31 4.32 6.37
N LEU A 108 11.24 4.78 5.75
CA LEU A 108 11.02 4.68 4.30
C LEU A 108 12.01 5.56 3.52
N HIS A 109 12.25 6.81 3.96
CA HIS A 109 13.26 7.68 3.35
C HIS A 109 14.66 7.06 3.40
N ALA A 110 15.08 6.56 4.58
CA ALA A 110 16.37 5.90 4.73
C ALA A 110 16.52 4.68 3.80
N MET A 111 15.44 3.92 3.56
CA MET A 111 15.47 2.76 2.65
C MET A 111 15.53 3.15 1.17
N PHE A 112 14.87 4.24 0.77
CA PHE A 112 14.98 4.78 -0.59
C PHE A 112 16.37 5.36 -0.84
N ASP A 113 16.92 6.10 0.11
CA ASP A 113 18.25 6.72 0.01
C ASP A 113 19.37 5.68 -0.03
N SER A 114 19.22 4.57 0.69
CA SER A 114 20.20 3.46 0.69
C SER A 114 20.09 2.52 -0.52
N GLY A 115 19.07 2.72 -1.39
CA GLY A 115 18.80 1.83 -2.51
C GLY A 115 18.24 0.44 -2.12
N ALA A 116 17.92 0.23 -0.84
CA ALA A 116 17.32 -1.02 -0.36
C ALA A 116 15.91 -1.23 -0.94
N MET A 117 15.24 -0.15 -1.31
CA MET A 117 13.94 -0.18 -1.99
C MET A 117 14.03 0.55 -3.33
N GLU A 118 13.66 -0.13 -4.42
CA GLU A 118 13.58 0.49 -5.74
C GLU A 118 12.24 1.21 -5.92
N PRO A 119 12.22 2.55 -6.05
CA PRO A 119 10.99 3.32 -6.29
C PRO A 119 10.26 2.88 -7.56
N SER A 120 10.99 2.44 -8.59
CA SER A 120 10.46 1.99 -9.87
C SER A 120 9.48 0.81 -9.71
N ARG A 121 9.86 -0.24 -9.02
CA ARG A 121 9.02 -1.44 -8.80
C ARG A 121 7.72 -1.14 -8.07
N THR A 122 7.79 -0.24 -7.09
CA THR A 122 6.61 0.23 -6.35
C THR A 122 5.66 0.96 -7.29
N ARG A 123 6.21 1.87 -8.10
CA ARG A 123 5.44 2.64 -9.08
C ARG A 123 4.80 1.72 -10.12
N ASP A 124 5.53 0.76 -10.67
CA ASP A 124 5.04 -0.17 -11.70
C ASP A 124 3.81 -0.96 -11.24
N SER A 125 3.80 -1.42 -9.98
CA SER A 125 2.66 -2.14 -9.42
C SER A 125 1.39 -1.26 -9.33
N ILE A 126 1.55 0.00 -8.95
CA ILE A 126 0.45 0.96 -8.84
C ILE A 126 -0.02 1.40 -10.23
N VAL A 127 0.90 1.67 -11.15
CA VAL A 127 0.58 1.98 -12.56
C VAL A 127 -0.18 0.84 -13.20
N GLY A 128 0.24 -0.41 -12.99
CA GLY A 128 -0.46 -1.59 -13.51
C GLY A 128 -1.88 -1.75 -12.98
N ALA A 129 -2.12 -1.45 -11.71
CA ALA A 129 -3.46 -1.46 -11.11
C ALA A 129 -4.37 -0.37 -11.72
N VAL A 130 -3.84 0.83 -11.92
CA VAL A 130 -4.57 1.95 -12.57
C VAL A 130 -4.84 1.63 -14.03
N ASP A 131 -3.87 1.08 -14.78
CA ASP A 131 -4.03 0.68 -16.18
C ASP A 131 -5.17 -0.35 -16.36
N MET A 132 -5.24 -1.34 -15.46
CA MET A 132 -6.33 -2.32 -15.46
C MET A 132 -7.71 -1.64 -15.29
N LEU A 133 -7.83 -0.69 -14.36
CA LEU A 133 -9.08 0.04 -14.10
C LEU A 133 -9.46 0.94 -15.28
N LEU A 134 -8.51 1.67 -15.86
CA LEU A 134 -8.73 2.53 -17.01
C LEU A 134 -9.14 1.73 -18.25
N ARG A 135 -8.48 0.60 -18.55
CA ARG A 135 -8.84 -0.28 -19.68
C ARG A 135 -10.25 -0.84 -19.52
N ALA A 136 -10.62 -1.27 -18.31
CA ALA A 136 -11.98 -1.74 -18.05
C ALA A 136 -13.02 -0.64 -18.30
N GLY A 137 -12.75 0.59 -17.87
CA GLY A 137 -13.65 1.73 -18.06
C GLY A 137 -13.68 2.26 -19.50
N ALA A 138 -12.58 2.13 -20.26
CA ALA A 138 -12.56 2.43 -21.67
C ALA A 138 -13.36 1.40 -22.47
N ALA A 139 -13.31 0.12 -22.08
CA ALA A 139 -14.07 -0.95 -22.72
C ALA A 139 -15.59 -0.85 -22.52
N ASP A 140 -16.04 -0.32 -21.39
CA ASP A 140 -17.47 -0.08 -21.12
C ASP A 140 -17.93 1.35 -21.45
N GLY A 141 -17.03 2.21 -21.93
CA GLY A 141 -17.34 3.59 -22.34
C GLY A 141 -17.54 4.57 -21.17
N THR A 142 -17.20 4.21 -19.91
CA THR A 142 -17.33 5.08 -18.75
C THR A 142 -16.09 5.90 -18.44
N LEU A 143 -14.93 5.51 -18.99
CA LEU A 143 -13.68 6.23 -18.88
C LEU A 143 -13.07 6.49 -20.26
N ARG A 144 -12.32 7.57 -20.38
CA ARG A 144 -11.63 7.96 -21.60
C ARG A 144 -10.52 6.94 -21.95
N CYS A 145 -10.34 6.67 -23.23
CA CYS A 145 -9.34 5.73 -23.75
C CYS A 145 -7.94 6.38 -23.99
N ASP A 146 -7.85 7.71 -23.94
CA ASP A 146 -6.63 8.50 -24.18
C ASP A 146 -5.86 8.85 -22.91
N VAL A 147 -6.33 8.40 -21.74
CA VAL A 147 -5.70 8.67 -20.44
C VAL A 147 -4.61 7.63 -20.14
N ARG A 148 -3.43 8.10 -19.79
CA ARG A 148 -2.30 7.23 -19.40
C ARG A 148 -2.34 6.95 -17.90
N ALA A 149 -2.14 5.70 -17.53
CA ALA A 149 -2.11 5.29 -16.11
C ALA A 149 -1.01 6.00 -15.30
N ASP A 150 0.14 6.26 -15.93
CA ASP A 150 1.26 6.95 -15.31
C ASP A 150 0.94 8.42 -14.95
N ASP A 151 0.16 9.10 -15.79
CA ASP A 151 -0.29 10.48 -15.54
C ASP A 151 -1.30 10.52 -14.37
N VAL A 152 -2.19 9.54 -14.29
CA VAL A 152 -3.12 9.39 -13.16
C VAL A 152 -2.37 9.14 -11.86
N VAL A 153 -1.37 8.25 -11.87
CA VAL A 153 -0.54 7.98 -10.68
C VAL A 153 0.25 9.21 -10.26
N SER A 154 0.82 9.96 -11.21
CA SER A 154 1.51 11.23 -10.93
C SER A 154 0.57 12.27 -10.31
N SER A 155 -0.65 12.38 -10.83
CA SER A 155 -1.69 13.25 -10.29
C SER A 155 -2.09 12.86 -8.87
N LEU A 156 -2.24 11.55 -8.59
CA LEU A 156 -2.53 11.04 -7.24
C LEU A 156 -1.42 11.40 -6.25
N ILE A 157 -0.15 11.21 -6.63
CA ILE A 157 0.98 11.60 -5.78
C ILE A 157 0.93 13.10 -5.49
N GLY A 158 0.68 13.95 -6.50
CA GLY A 158 0.53 15.39 -6.34
C GLY A 158 -0.62 15.76 -5.37
N ILE A 159 -1.76 15.10 -5.50
CA ILE A 159 -2.92 15.28 -4.60
C ILE A 159 -2.53 14.93 -3.15
N PHE A 160 -1.88 13.79 -2.91
CA PHE A 160 -1.52 13.36 -1.56
C PHE A 160 -0.44 14.23 -0.91
N LEU A 161 0.42 14.87 -1.71
CA LEU A 161 1.42 15.81 -1.22
C LEU A 161 0.82 17.19 -0.92
N ALA A 162 -0.13 17.65 -1.73
CA ALA A 162 -0.69 18.99 -1.66
C ALA A 162 -1.91 19.10 -0.71
N SER A 163 -2.64 18.01 -0.47
CA SER A 163 -3.86 18.06 0.35
C SER A 163 -3.53 18.18 1.84
N GLY A 164 -4.20 19.16 2.49
CA GLY A 164 -4.06 19.43 3.93
C GLY A 164 -5.05 18.67 4.82
N SER A 165 -6.06 17.99 4.23
CA SER A 165 -7.07 17.24 5.00
C SER A 165 -7.64 16.07 4.19
N PRO A 166 -8.20 15.05 4.87
CA PRO A 166 -8.89 13.93 4.20
C PRO A 166 -10.05 14.40 3.31
N ASP A 167 -10.83 15.37 3.74
CA ASP A 167 -11.95 15.91 2.97
C ASP A 167 -11.48 16.61 1.69
N GLN A 168 -10.37 17.35 1.76
CA GLN A 168 -9.77 17.97 0.59
C GLN A 168 -9.25 16.89 -0.37
N THR A 169 -8.57 15.87 0.15
CA THR A 169 -8.13 14.72 -0.65
C THR A 169 -9.31 14.10 -1.40
N GLY A 170 -10.43 13.82 -0.69
CA GLY A 170 -11.63 13.27 -1.30
C GLY A 170 -12.14 14.10 -2.47
N ARG A 171 -12.31 15.43 -2.29
CA ARG A 171 -12.75 16.33 -3.37
C ARG A 171 -11.78 16.37 -4.56
N MET A 172 -10.47 16.36 -4.32
CA MET A 172 -9.48 16.33 -5.39
C MET A 172 -9.50 15.01 -6.17
N LEU A 173 -9.74 13.88 -5.48
CA LEU A 173 -9.93 12.58 -6.13
C LEU A 173 -11.21 12.57 -6.98
N ASP A 174 -12.32 13.21 -6.52
CA ASP A 174 -13.55 13.34 -7.30
C ASP A 174 -13.31 14.15 -8.57
N LEU A 175 -12.55 15.25 -8.48
CA LEU A 175 -12.15 16.05 -9.65
C LEU A 175 -11.31 15.23 -10.64
N LEU A 176 -10.35 14.42 -10.14
CA LEU A 176 -9.53 13.56 -10.99
C LEU A 176 -10.39 12.51 -11.70
N VAL A 177 -11.31 11.85 -10.99
CA VAL A 177 -12.25 10.88 -11.60
C VAL A 177 -13.17 11.53 -12.61
N ALA A 178 -13.63 12.75 -12.37
CA ALA A 178 -14.42 13.51 -13.33
C ALA A 178 -13.60 13.85 -14.59
N GLY A 179 -12.32 14.19 -14.45
CA GLY A 179 -11.43 14.51 -15.55
C GLY A 179 -11.07 13.32 -16.46
N VAL A 180 -11.15 12.08 -15.94
CA VAL A 180 -10.90 10.85 -16.71
C VAL A 180 -12.17 10.14 -17.17
N ALA A 181 -13.34 10.67 -16.84
CA ALA A 181 -14.63 10.15 -17.32
C ALA A 181 -14.83 10.47 -18.81
N ALA A 182 -15.48 9.53 -19.54
CA ALA A 182 -15.86 9.71 -20.93
C ALA A 182 -17.08 10.63 -21.08
#